data_97aec2b732e60008f3269e17e5300264
#
_entry.id   97aec2b732e60008f3269e17e5300264
#
_cell.length_a   1.000
_cell.length_b   1.000
_cell.length_c   1.000
_cell.angle_alpha   90.00
_cell.angle_beta   90.00
_cell.angle_gamma   90.00
#
_symmetry.space_group_name_H-M   'P 1'
#
loop_
_entity.id
_entity.type
_entity.pdbx_description
1 polymer ?
#
loop_
_entity_poly.entity_id
_entity_poly.type
_entity_poly.pdbx_seq_one_letter_code
_entity_poly.pdbx_strand_id
1 'polypeptide(L)'
;MTFEQKVVAAFRVLKQKLSWTGRYELYSKDPAKVIKAGSGSNAELNFILMAILKDYGIRSYPVVLSRRSTGMLPFNFPSLQKLNTFLVAAYNMDTQSYVYLDSSMELPALNILPLDLCVNRARLLSPNEPEEKKWVDLINLGSNVTFMNVNATVQDGQIRGHRTTQLQGQQAVEYRKQLLKQKKDSLLFTSPDAGKEKFAFKGLKVESDPYDFTQIKEEFDFMMNAENTGGRLYINPMVFPQLERNPFIQTERILPIEFPYPYKYHLMCSLTLPDGYEVEEIPQSYSVKTEDDKLHCKYMIQQNGNKVTLSYVFQLRTHILSPDQYTQLQDIWTKVIEKNQALIVLKKR
;
A
#
# COMPACT_ATOMS: atom_id res chain seq x y z
N MET A 1 -13.36 -24.33 8.39
CA MET A 1 -13.07 -22.99 7.85
C MET A 1 -13.01 -22.00 8.99
N THR A 2 -11.95 -21.18 9.07
CA THR A 2 -11.89 -20.06 10.02
C THR A 2 -12.94 -19.00 9.67
N PHE A 3 -13.12 -18.01 10.55
CA PHE A 3 -14.03 -16.90 10.28
C PHE A 3 -13.64 -16.14 8.99
N GLU A 4 -12.37 -15.81 8.81
CA GLU A 4 -11.84 -15.11 7.64
C GLU A 4 -12.06 -15.92 6.36
N GLN A 5 -11.79 -17.23 6.41
CA GLN A 5 -12.02 -18.11 5.27
C GLN A 5 -13.50 -18.17 4.87
N LYS A 6 -14.43 -18.16 5.83
CA LYS A 6 -15.87 -18.08 5.56
C LYS A 6 -16.26 -16.74 4.92
N VAL A 7 -15.72 -15.62 5.42
CA VAL A 7 -15.98 -14.29 4.84
C VAL A 7 -15.46 -14.22 3.41
N VAL A 8 -14.23 -14.69 3.16
CA VAL A 8 -13.64 -14.75 1.81
C VAL A 8 -14.47 -15.64 0.89
N ALA A 9 -14.94 -16.81 1.37
CA ALA A 9 -15.79 -17.70 0.59
C ALA A 9 -17.12 -17.05 0.21
N ALA A 10 -17.79 -16.39 1.16
CA ALA A 10 -19.04 -15.65 0.92
C ALA A 10 -18.84 -14.55 -0.15
N PHE A 11 -17.75 -13.80 -0.06
CA PHE A 11 -17.43 -12.77 -1.04
C PHE A 11 -17.17 -13.37 -2.44
N ARG A 12 -16.48 -14.50 -2.53
CA ARG A 12 -16.24 -15.19 -3.79
C ARG A 12 -17.56 -15.69 -4.42
N VAL A 13 -18.48 -16.24 -3.63
CA VAL A 13 -19.82 -16.63 -4.12
C VAL A 13 -20.52 -15.44 -4.77
N LEU A 14 -20.49 -14.28 -4.13
CA LEU A 14 -21.03 -13.05 -4.71
C LEU A 14 -20.37 -12.73 -6.07
N LYS A 15 -19.03 -12.68 -6.09
CA LYS A 15 -18.26 -12.23 -7.26
C LYS A 15 -18.27 -13.22 -8.43
N GLN A 16 -18.55 -14.49 -8.21
CA GLN A 16 -18.75 -15.47 -9.29
C GLN A 16 -19.94 -15.14 -10.19
N LYS A 17 -20.93 -14.43 -9.68
CA LYS A 17 -22.18 -14.16 -10.38
C LYS A 17 -22.48 -12.70 -10.60
N LEU A 18 -21.93 -11.80 -9.78
CA LEU A 18 -22.30 -10.40 -9.76
C LEU A 18 -21.08 -9.50 -9.89
N SER A 19 -21.16 -8.51 -10.76
CA SER A 19 -20.18 -7.48 -10.98
C SER A 19 -20.66 -6.11 -10.52
N TRP A 20 -19.72 -5.25 -10.13
CA TRP A 20 -20.00 -3.87 -9.76
C TRP A 20 -20.15 -2.98 -10.99
N THR A 21 -21.18 -2.12 -11.00
CA THR A 21 -21.49 -1.21 -12.11
C THR A 21 -20.70 0.10 -12.11
N GLY A 22 -19.77 0.30 -11.17
CA GLY A 22 -19.05 1.58 -10.98
C GLY A 22 -19.83 2.61 -10.15
N ARG A 23 -21.04 2.32 -9.69
CA ARG A 23 -21.88 3.26 -8.94
C ARG A 23 -21.88 2.97 -7.45
N TYR A 24 -21.69 4.03 -6.66
CA TYR A 24 -21.90 4.01 -5.21
C TYR A 24 -23.28 4.56 -4.89
N GLU A 25 -24.06 3.82 -4.12
CA GLU A 25 -25.41 4.18 -3.68
C GLU A 25 -25.59 3.82 -2.19
N LEU A 26 -26.57 4.43 -1.53
CA LEU A 26 -26.91 4.13 -0.14
C LEU A 26 -28.02 3.08 -0.03
N TYR A 27 -28.88 3.00 -1.02
CA TYR A 27 -30.07 2.17 -1.01
C TYR A 27 -30.06 1.17 -2.17
N SER A 28 -30.67 0.01 -1.94
CA SER A 28 -31.00 -0.95 -3.00
C SER A 28 -32.46 -0.80 -3.39
N LYS A 29 -32.75 -0.91 -4.67
CA LYS A 29 -34.12 -0.85 -5.19
C LYS A 29 -34.77 -2.22 -5.27
N ASP A 30 -34.07 -3.21 -5.82
CA ASP A 30 -34.63 -4.55 -6.09
C ASP A 30 -33.50 -5.58 -6.27
N PRO A 31 -33.17 -6.35 -5.24
CA PRO A 31 -32.13 -7.37 -5.30
C PRO A 31 -32.38 -8.45 -6.36
N ALA A 32 -33.65 -8.79 -6.66
CA ALA A 32 -33.96 -9.82 -7.67
C ALA A 32 -33.59 -9.36 -9.07
N LYS A 33 -33.77 -8.08 -9.39
CA LYS A 33 -33.33 -7.50 -10.66
C LYS A 33 -31.80 -7.50 -10.80
N VAL A 34 -31.08 -7.25 -9.72
CA VAL A 34 -29.60 -7.28 -9.68
C VAL A 34 -29.09 -8.68 -10.00
N ILE A 35 -29.67 -9.71 -9.39
CA ILE A 35 -29.30 -11.11 -9.64
C ILE A 35 -29.55 -11.48 -11.10
N LYS A 36 -30.67 -11.07 -11.66
CA LYS A 36 -31.02 -11.32 -13.08
C LYS A 36 -30.11 -10.56 -14.05
N ALA A 37 -29.71 -9.33 -13.70
CA ALA A 37 -28.84 -8.50 -14.52
C ALA A 37 -27.36 -8.92 -14.43
N GLY A 38 -26.95 -9.66 -13.41
CA GLY A 38 -25.55 -10.04 -13.16
C GLY A 38 -24.67 -8.88 -12.70
N SER A 39 -25.27 -7.71 -12.39
CA SER A 39 -24.51 -6.53 -11.95
C SER A 39 -25.38 -5.57 -11.14
N GLY A 40 -24.73 -4.79 -10.26
CA GLY A 40 -25.40 -3.84 -9.40
C GLY A 40 -24.51 -2.74 -8.84
N SER A 41 -25.10 -1.76 -8.15
CA SER A 41 -24.36 -0.78 -7.35
C SER A 41 -23.69 -1.45 -6.14
N ASN A 42 -22.75 -0.75 -5.50
CA ASN A 42 -22.12 -1.32 -4.29
C ASN A 42 -23.17 -1.60 -3.19
N ALA A 43 -24.17 -0.75 -3.00
CA ALA A 43 -25.22 -0.95 -2.01
C ALA A 43 -26.02 -2.24 -2.28
N GLU A 44 -26.41 -2.47 -3.53
CA GLU A 44 -27.12 -3.67 -3.94
C GLU A 44 -26.28 -4.93 -3.71
N LEU A 45 -25.00 -4.90 -4.10
CA LEU A 45 -24.08 -6.01 -3.90
C LEU A 45 -23.77 -6.24 -2.40
N ASN A 46 -23.64 -5.18 -1.60
CA ASN A 46 -23.40 -5.26 -0.16
C ASN A 46 -24.61 -5.89 0.58
N PHE A 47 -25.85 -5.58 0.20
CA PHE A 47 -27.01 -6.25 0.76
C PHE A 47 -27.03 -7.75 0.43
N ILE A 48 -26.70 -8.12 -0.80
CA ILE A 48 -26.59 -9.54 -1.19
C ILE A 48 -25.46 -10.22 -0.43
N LEU A 49 -24.30 -9.56 -0.27
CA LEU A 49 -23.19 -10.08 0.51
C LEU A 49 -23.58 -10.33 1.97
N MET A 50 -24.32 -9.41 2.59
CA MET A 50 -24.83 -9.59 3.97
C MET A 50 -25.76 -10.80 4.09
N ALA A 51 -26.58 -11.05 3.07
CA ALA A 51 -27.44 -12.25 3.02
C ALA A 51 -26.60 -13.53 2.92
N ILE A 52 -25.59 -13.55 2.04
CA ILE A 52 -24.68 -14.71 1.90
C ILE A 52 -23.89 -14.92 3.21
N LEU A 53 -23.38 -13.87 3.85
CA LEU A 53 -22.69 -13.98 5.14
C LEU A 53 -23.58 -14.62 6.22
N LYS A 54 -24.86 -14.25 6.23
CA LYS A 54 -25.85 -14.88 7.15
C LYS A 54 -25.98 -16.38 6.91
N ASP A 55 -25.97 -16.83 5.65
CA ASP A 55 -26.02 -18.25 5.30
C ASP A 55 -24.76 -19.00 5.77
N TYR A 56 -23.60 -18.31 5.85
CA TYR A 56 -22.36 -18.83 6.45
C TYR A 56 -22.34 -18.72 7.99
N GLY A 57 -23.44 -18.29 8.63
CA GLY A 57 -23.55 -18.12 10.07
C GLY A 57 -22.83 -16.88 10.62
N ILE A 58 -22.52 -15.89 9.77
CA ILE A 58 -21.80 -14.68 10.13
C ILE A 58 -22.78 -13.53 10.27
N ARG A 59 -22.78 -12.87 11.44
CA ARG A 59 -23.52 -11.63 11.65
C ARG A 59 -22.79 -10.50 10.93
N SER A 60 -23.53 -9.65 10.23
CA SER A 60 -22.97 -8.49 9.55
C SER A 60 -23.89 -7.29 9.65
N TYR A 61 -23.29 -6.10 9.60
CA TYR A 61 -23.97 -4.83 9.80
C TYR A 61 -23.50 -3.82 8.75
N PRO A 62 -24.37 -2.91 8.30
CA PRO A 62 -23.93 -1.84 7.41
C PRO A 62 -23.13 -0.78 8.17
N VAL A 63 -22.15 -0.22 7.51
CA VAL A 63 -21.38 0.96 7.94
C VAL A 63 -21.61 2.06 6.94
N VAL A 64 -22.40 3.06 7.31
CA VAL A 64 -22.77 4.18 6.44
C VAL A 64 -21.75 5.30 6.52
N LEU A 65 -21.47 5.94 5.38
CA LEU A 65 -20.44 6.98 5.28
C LEU A 65 -20.73 7.99 4.16
N SER A 66 -19.99 9.11 4.23
CA SER A 66 -19.77 10.01 3.11
C SER A 66 -18.43 9.66 2.46
N ARG A 67 -18.41 9.42 1.14
CA ARG A 67 -17.17 9.10 0.42
C ARG A 67 -16.20 10.29 0.40
N ARG A 68 -14.90 10.05 0.33
CA ARG A 68 -13.87 11.10 0.26
C ARG A 68 -14.15 12.10 -0.86
N SER A 69 -14.52 11.61 -2.04
CA SER A 69 -14.83 12.42 -3.23
C SER A 69 -16.03 13.36 -3.03
N THR A 70 -16.88 13.11 -2.05
CA THR A 70 -18.08 13.93 -1.74
C THR A 70 -17.95 14.80 -0.49
N GLY A 71 -16.80 14.71 0.19
CA GLY A 71 -16.45 15.48 1.38
C GLY A 71 -16.81 14.78 2.70
N MET A 72 -16.18 15.23 3.78
CA MET A 72 -16.31 14.63 5.11
C MET A 72 -17.70 14.86 5.72
N LEU A 73 -18.12 13.93 6.59
CA LEU A 73 -19.29 14.11 7.44
C LEU A 73 -19.05 15.22 8.46
N PRO A 74 -19.89 16.27 8.51
CA PRO A 74 -19.77 17.31 9.51
C PRO A 74 -19.98 16.77 10.93
N PHE A 75 -19.17 17.24 11.90
CA PHE A 75 -19.32 16.83 13.30
C PHE A 75 -20.57 17.44 13.96
N ASN A 76 -20.85 18.70 13.67
CA ASN A 76 -21.83 19.49 14.39
C ASN A 76 -23.23 19.47 13.72
N PHE A 77 -23.30 19.01 12.48
CA PHE A 77 -24.56 18.99 11.73
C PHE A 77 -24.72 17.63 11.03
N PRO A 78 -25.18 16.60 11.77
CA PRO A 78 -25.43 15.30 11.16
C PRO A 78 -26.54 15.45 10.12
N SER A 79 -26.25 15.07 8.88
CA SER A 79 -27.19 15.13 7.77
C SER A 79 -27.23 13.78 7.07
N LEU A 80 -28.40 13.16 6.99
CA LEU A 80 -28.63 11.94 6.22
C LEU A 80 -28.32 12.15 4.72
N GLN A 81 -28.48 13.38 4.22
CA GLN A 81 -28.18 13.71 2.81
C GLN A 81 -26.69 13.64 2.48
N LYS A 82 -25.81 13.69 3.48
CA LYS A 82 -24.35 13.50 3.30
C LYS A 82 -23.95 12.04 3.22
N LEU A 83 -24.78 11.12 3.72
CA LEU A 83 -24.54 9.69 3.57
C LEU A 83 -24.90 9.27 2.15
N ASN A 84 -23.93 8.71 1.43
CA ASN A 84 -24.10 8.39 0.03
C ASN A 84 -23.72 6.95 -0.34
N THR A 85 -23.24 6.19 0.64
CA THR A 85 -22.91 4.77 0.46
C THR A 85 -22.83 4.06 1.82
N PHE A 86 -22.71 2.74 1.78
CA PHE A 86 -22.35 1.93 2.94
C PHE A 86 -21.45 0.76 2.51
N LEU A 87 -20.71 0.23 3.46
CA LEU A 87 -19.93 -1.01 3.35
C LEU A 87 -20.37 -2.01 4.44
N VAL A 88 -19.82 -3.22 4.41
CA VAL A 88 -20.20 -4.31 5.29
C VAL A 88 -19.18 -4.49 6.42
N ALA A 89 -19.65 -4.53 7.66
CA ALA A 89 -18.91 -4.99 8.83
C ALA A 89 -19.36 -6.41 9.19
N ALA A 90 -18.49 -7.39 9.07
CA ALA A 90 -18.73 -8.77 9.48
C ALA A 90 -18.19 -8.99 10.90
N TYR A 91 -18.99 -9.50 11.81
CA TYR A 91 -18.65 -9.65 13.22
C TYR A 91 -18.05 -11.02 13.51
N ASN A 92 -16.83 -11.01 14.03
CA ASN A 92 -16.16 -12.21 14.52
C ASN A 92 -16.51 -12.41 16.02
N MET A 93 -17.24 -13.47 16.32
CA MET A 93 -17.68 -13.77 17.68
C MET A 93 -16.54 -14.23 18.59
N ASP A 94 -15.50 -14.85 18.02
CA ASP A 94 -14.37 -15.37 18.81
C ASP A 94 -13.45 -14.24 19.31
N THR A 95 -13.20 -13.25 18.46
CA THR A 95 -12.36 -12.09 18.79
C THR A 95 -13.14 -10.86 19.24
N GLN A 96 -14.48 -10.90 19.18
CA GLN A 96 -15.38 -9.80 19.47
C GLN A 96 -15.01 -8.51 18.68
N SER A 97 -14.66 -8.67 17.43
CA SER A 97 -14.22 -7.60 16.55
C SER A 97 -14.91 -7.66 15.19
N TYR A 98 -14.78 -6.57 14.43
CA TYR A 98 -15.31 -6.49 13.07
C TYR A 98 -14.19 -6.57 12.03
N VAL A 99 -14.48 -7.19 10.90
CA VAL A 99 -13.75 -7.01 9.66
C VAL A 99 -14.63 -6.28 8.66
N TYR A 100 -14.02 -5.37 7.91
CA TYR A 100 -14.71 -4.48 6.98
C TYR A 100 -14.39 -4.86 5.55
N LEU A 101 -15.43 -4.85 4.70
CA LEU A 101 -15.32 -5.19 3.29
C LEU A 101 -16.38 -4.44 2.46
N ASP A 102 -16.07 -4.20 1.20
CA ASP A 102 -17.00 -3.57 0.25
C ASP A 102 -17.07 -4.35 -1.07
N SER A 103 -18.27 -4.62 -1.52
CA SER A 103 -18.51 -5.41 -2.73
C SER A 103 -18.14 -4.72 -4.04
N SER A 104 -17.73 -3.45 -4.03
CA SER A 104 -17.13 -2.81 -5.21
C SER A 104 -15.72 -3.32 -5.51
N MET A 105 -15.03 -3.93 -4.51
CA MET A 105 -13.74 -4.56 -4.71
C MET A 105 -13.86 -5.81 -5.60
N GLU A 106 -12.83 -6.05 -6.42
CA GLU A 106 -12.72 -7.29 -7.21
C GLU A 106 -12.27 -8.48 -6.35
N LEU A 107 -11.46 -8.21 -5.33
CA LEU A 107 -10.85 -9.21 -4.45
C LEU A 107 -11.37 -9.09 -3.01
N PRO A 108 -11.53 -10.22 -2.29
CA PRO A 108 -11.99 -10.25 -0.90
C PRO A 108 -10.87 -9.89 0.08
N ALA A 109 -10.40 -8.66 0.04
CA ALA A 109 -9.37 -8.15 0.93
C ALA A 109 -10.01 -7.60 2.21
N LEU A 110 -9.86 -8.31 3.33
CA LEU A 110 -10.44 -7.92 4.61
C LEU A 110 -9.72 -6.69 5.17
N ASN A 111 -10.47 -5.70 5.64
CA ASN A 111 -9.96 -4.42 6.18
C ASN A 111 -9.18 -3.57 5.16
N ILE A 112 -9.25 -3.90 3.88
CA ILE A 112 -8.71 -3.09 2.79
C ILE A 112 -9.88 -2.66 1.92
N LEU A 113 -10.08 -1.36 1.82
CA LEU A 113 -11.23 -0.75 1.17
C LEU A 113 -10.80 0.06 -0.07
N PRO A 114 -11.72 0.31 -1.01
CA PRO A 114 -11.50 1.32 -2.04
C PRO A 114 -11.09 2.66 -1.40
N LEU A 115 -10.14 3.37 -2.00
CA LEU A 115 -9.61 4.62 -1.43
C LEU A 115 -10.69 5.67 -1.16
N ASP A 116 -11.75 5.71 -1.97
CA ASP A 116 -12.89 6.63 -1.81
C ASP A 116 -13.74 6.33 -0.55
N LEU A 117 -13.62 5.10 0.00
CA LEU A 117 -14.29 4.69 1.24
C LEU A 117 -13.38 4.76 2.47
N CYS A 118 -12.08 5.04 2.30
CA CYS A 118 -11.14 5.22 3.40
C CYS A 118 -11.35 6.60 4.04
N VAL A 119 -12.31 6.70 4.94
CA VAL A 119 -12.66 7.92 5.68
C VAL A 119 -12.41 7.73 7.18
N ASN A 120 -12.07 8.80 7.88
CA ASN A 120 -11.85 8.78 9.32
C ASN A 120 -13.17 8.73 10.14
N ARG A 121 -14.32 8.82 9.48
CA ARG A 121 -15.62 8.86 10.14
C ARG A 121 -16.70 8.16 9.35
N ALA A 122 -17.04 6.98 9.80
CA ALA A 122 -18.16 6.19 9.31
C ALA A 122 -19.02 5.71 10.47
N ARG A 123 -20.29 5.38 10.24
CA ARG A 123 -21.25 4.98 11.28
C ARG A 123 -21.65 3.53 11.13
N LEU A 124 -21.25 2.68 12.08
CA LEU A 124 -21.70 1.29 12.19
C LEU A 124 -23.15 1.25 12.69
N LEU A 125 -24.01 0.57 11.96
CA LEU A 125 -25.42 0.39 12.31
C LEU A 125 -25.65 -0.97 12.99
N SER A 126 -25.01 -1.18 14.14
CA SER A 126 -25.20 -2.36 14.99
C SER A 126 -26.07 -2.00 16.19
N PRO A 127 -27.17 -2.72 16.46
CA PRO A 127 -28.02 -2.48 17.65
C PRO A 127 -27.32 -2.88 18.95
N ASN A 128 -26.32 -3.77 18.87
CA ASN A 128 -25.65 -4.35 20.04
C ASN A 128 -24.42 -3.58 20.51
N GLU A 129 -23.98 -2.59 19.74
CA GLU A 129 -22.82 -1.79 20.11
C GLU A 129 -23.23 -0.52 20.87
N PRO A 130 -22.46 -0.12 21.89
CA PRO A 130 -22.66 1.17 22.54
C PRO A 130 -22.33 2.33 21.58
N GLU A 131 -22.93 3.50 21.83
CA GLU A 131 -22.86 4.66 20.90
C GLU A 131 -21.44 5.10 20.58
N GLU A 132 -20.53 5.10 21.54
CA GLU A 132 -19.14 5.47 21.38
C GLU A 132 -18.34 4.55 20.45
N LYS A 133 -18.71 3.27 20.35
CA LYS A 133 -18.10 2.29 19.45
C LYS A 133 -18.69 2.24 18.05
N LYS A 134 -19.79 2.97 17.81
CA LYS A 134 -20.44 3.01 16.49
C LYS A 134 -19.73 3.92 15.49
N TRP A 135 -18.84 4.80 15.93
CA TRP A 135 -18.01 5.60 15.03
C TRP A 135 -16.73 4.85 14.69
N VAL A 136 -16.49 4.65 13.41
CA VAL A 136 -15.41 3.83 12.89
C VAL A 136 -14.47 4.69 12.05
N ASP A 137 -13.17 4.55 12.31
CA ASP A 137 -12.10 5.05 11.44
C ASP A 137 -11.73 3.98 10.41
N LEU A 138 -12.09 4.22 9.17
CA LEU A 138 -11.84 3.31 8.04
C LEU A 138 -10.48 3.53 7.36
N ILE A 139 -9.71 4.55 7.75
CA ILE A 139 -8.39 4.82 7.17
C ILE A 139 -7.34 3.91 7.81
N ASN A 140 -7.47 3.67 9.10
CA ASN A 140 -6.49 2.93 9.90
C ASN A 140 -6.88 1.47 10.15
N LEU A 141 -7.73 0.89 9.30
CA LEU A 141 -8.20 -0.50 9.47
C LEU A 141 -7.11 -1.53 9.24
N GLY A 142 -6.21 -1.28 8.31
CA GLY A 142 -5.16 -2.22 7.89
C GLY A 142 -3.79 -1.58 7.88
N SER A 143 -2.78 -2.43 7.82
CA SER A 143 -1.39 -2.02 7.70
C SER A 143 -0.97 -1.95 6.24
N ASN A 144 -0.36 -0.84 5.83
CA ASN A 144 0.21 -0.69 4.49
C ASN A 144 1.73 -0.67 4.62
N VAL A 145 2.36 -1.80 4.35
CA VAL A 145 3.81 -1.98 4.50
C VAL A 145 4.41 -2.60 3.25
N THR A 146 5.50 -2.01 2.79
CA THR A 146 6.42 -2.64 1.84
C THR A 146 7.71 -2.95 2.58
N PHE A 147 8.12 -4.20 2.55
CA PHE A 147 9.44 -4.61 3.00
C PHE A 147 10.21 -5.20 1.81
N MET A 148 11.34 -4.60 1.48
CA MET A 148 12.22 -5.05 0.40
C MET A 148 13.58 -5.43 0.96
N ASN A 149 14.07 -6.60 0.59
CA ASN A 149 15.42 -7.06 0.89
C ASN A 149 16.18 -7.32 -0.39
N VAL A 150 17.36 -6.72 -0.50
CA VAL A 150 18.26 -6.84 -1.66
C VAL A 150 19.61 -7.35 -1.19
N ASN A 151 20.06 -8.46 -1.76
CA ASN A 151 21.42 -8.96 -1.58
C ASN A 151 22.10 -8.98 -2.95
N ALA A 152 23.17 -8.22 -3.12
CA ALA A 152 23.81 -8.07 -4.41
C ALA A 152 25.34 -8.05 -4.30
N THR A 153 25.98 -8.40 -5.41
CA THR A 153 27.41 -8.32 -5.62
C THR A 153 27.69 -7.48 -6.85
N VAL A 154 28.68 -6.61 -6.76
CA VAL A 154 29.17 -5.81 -7.88
C VAL A 154 30.41 -6.50 -8.43
N GLN A 155 30.39 -6.86 -9.72
CA GLN A 155 31.49 -7.51 -10.40
C GLN A 155 31.47 -7.13 -11.87
N ASP A 156 32.64 -6.84 -12.46
CA ASP A 156 32.81 -6.52 -13.88
C ASP A 156 31.86 -5.41 -14.39
N GLY A 157 31.63 -4.39 -13.57
CA GLY A 157 30.71 -3.30 -13.89
C GLY A 157 29.21 -3.68 -13.87
N GLN A 158 28.88 -4.86 -13.35
CA GLN A 158 27.50 -5.32 -13.19
C GLN A 158 27.14 -5.49 -11.71
N ILE A 159 25.89 -5.21 -11.41
CA ILE A 159 25.25 -5.49 -10.10
C ILE A 159 24.36 -6.70 -10.31
N ARG A 160 24.68 -7.80 -9.65
CA ARG A 160 23.89 -9.04 -9.69
C ARG A 160 23.42 -9.38 -8.29
N GLY A 161 22.17 -9.77 -8.16
CA GLY A 161 21.64 -10.05 -6.83
C GLY A 161 20.29 -10.72 -6.84
N HIS A 162 19.77 -10.86 -5.63
CA HIS A 162 18.46 -11.40 -5.33
C HIS A 162 17.62 -10.33 -4.62
N ARG A 163 16.38 -10.13 -5.07
CA ARG A 163 15.41 -9.26 -4.42
C ARG A 163 14.24 -10.06 -3.90
N THR A 164 13.86 -9.79 -2.66
CA THR A 164 12.60 -10.25 -2.06
C THR A 164 11.79 -9.03 -1.67
N THR A 165 10.51 -8.98 -2.05
CA THR A 165 9.58 -7.92 -1.68
C THR A 165 8.35 -8.51 -1.03
N GLN A 166 8.02 -8.05 0.17
CA GLN A 166 6.78 -8.37 0.86
C GLN A 166 5.90 -7.12 0.86
N LEU A 167 4.69 -7.26 0.33
CA LEU A 167 3.68 -6.21 0.27
C LEU A 167 2.54 -6.55 1.21
N GLN A 168 2.06 -5.55 1.94
CA GLN A 168 0.91 -5.66 2.83
C GLN A 168 -0.05 -4.50 2.60
N GLY A 169 -1.35 -4.79 2.69
CA GLY A 169 -2.42 -3.81 2.58
C GLY A 169 -2.78 -3.46 1.14
N GLN A 170 -2.98 -2.18 0.87
CA GLN A 170 -3.42 -1.67 -0.44
C GLN A 170 -2.50 -2.09 -1.58
N GLN A 171 -1.18 -2.07 -1.34
CA GLN A 171 -0.20 -2.45 -2.37
C GLN A 171 -0.27 -3.94 -2.71
N ALA A 172 -0.52 -4.80 -1.73
CA ALA A 172 -0.72 -6.23 -1.99
C ALA A 172 -1.97 -6.49 -2.83
N VAL A 173 -3.06 -5.80 -2.53
CA VAL A 173 -4.32 -5.91 -3.28
C VAL A 173 -4.14 -5.41 -4.71
N GLU A 174 -3.46 -4.27 -4.90
CA GLU A 174 -3.22 -3.72 -6.23
C GLU A 174 -2.31 -4.63 -7.07
N TYR A 175 -1.25 -5.16 -6.48
CA TYR A 175 -0.38 -6.14 -7.14
C TYR A 175 -1.18 -7.39 -7.59
N ARG A 176 -2.06 -7.94 -6.74
CA ARG A 176 -2.91 -9.07 -7.10
C ARG A 176 -3.90 -8.76 -8.22
N LYS A 177 -4.46 -7.55 -8.26
CA LYS A 177 -5.30 -7.11 -9.38
C LYS A 177 -4.52 -7.06 -10.70
N GLN A 178 -3.28 -6.61 -10.65
CA GLN A 178 -2.40 -6.59 -11.83
C GLN A 178 -2.05 -8.01 -12.27
N LEU A 179 -1.77 -8.94 -11.34
CA LEU A 179 -1.55 -10.35 -11.67
C LEU A 179 -2.73 -11.00 -12.40
N LEU A 180 -3.96 -10.60 -12.08
CA LEU A 180 -5.16 -11.11 -12.78
C LEU A 180 -5.28 -10.57 -14.21
N LYS A 181 -4.73 -9.37 -14.49
CA LYS A 181 -4.83 -8.69 -15.79
C LYS A 181 -3.67 -8.98 -16.73
N GLN A 182 -2.51 -9.37 -16.22
CA GLN A 182 -1.27 -9.53 -16.99
C GLN A 182 -0.86 -11.01 -17.16
N LYS A 183 -0.06 -11.27 -18.21
CA LYS A 183 0.59 -12.57 -18.39
C LYS A 183 1.65 -12.77 -17.30
N LYS A 184 1.82 -14.02 -16.83
CA LYS A 184 2.62 -14.44 -15.68
C LYS A 184 4.10 -14.02 -15.64
N ASP A 185 4.66 -13.47 -16.73
CA ASP A 185 6.10 -13.28 -16.90
C ASP A 185 6.56 -11.82 -16.84
N SER A 186 5.70 -10.89 -16.43
CA SER A 186 6.08 -9.48 -16.29
C SER A 186 6.26 -9.10 -14.83
N LEU A 187 7.36 -8.43 -14.51
CA LEU A 187 7.59 -7.79 -13.23
C LEU A 187 6.50 -6.76 -12.95
N LEU A 188 5.81 -6.94 -11.86
CA LEU A 188 4.67 -6.11 -11.52
C LEU A 188 4.99 -5.06 -10.46
N PHE A 189 5.89 -5.39 -9.54
CA PHE A 189 6.32 -4.45 -8.52
C PHE A 189 7.69 -3.85 -8.89
N THR A 190 7.65 -2.90 -9.78
CA THR A 190 8.68 -1.86 -9.88
C THR A 190 8.17 -0.64 -9.10
N SER A 191 9.06 0.11 -8.45
CA SER A 191 8.67 1.42 -7.94
C SER A 191 7.96 2.19 -9.06
N PRO A 192 6.80 2.83 -8.82
CA PRO A 192 6.07 3.55 -9.85
C PRO A 192 6.91 4.64 -10.54
N ASP A 193 7.92 5.13 -9.83
CA ASP A 193 8.87 6.15 -10.28
C ASP A 193 10.23 5.59 -10.68
N ALA A 194 10.47 4.27 -10.49
CA ALA A 194 11.68 3.66 -11.02
C ALA A 194 11.63 3.82 -12.53
N GLY A 195 12.36 4.79 -13.03
CA GLY A 195 12.55 4.98 -14.45
C GLY A 195 12.82 3.62 -15.05
N LYS A 196 12.50 3.39 -16.31
CA LYS A 196 12.69 2.12 -17.03
C LYS A 196 14.15 1.70 -17.04
N GLU A 197 14.76 1.58 -15.84
CA GLU A 197 16.08 1.03 -15.66
C GLU A 197 16.02 -0.38 -16.19
N LYS A 198 16.76 -0.55 -17.25
CA LYS A 198 16.85 -1.79 -17.99
C LYS A 198 17.63 -2.79 -17.15
N PHE A 199 16.94 -3.51 -16.29
CA PHE A 199 17.55 -4.66 -15.65
C PHE A 199 16.95 -5.96 -16.19
N ALA A 200 17.79 -6.98 -16.29
CA ALA A 200 17.37 -8.33 -16.59
C ALA A 200 17.00 -9.05 -15.29
N PHE A 201 15.97 -9.87 -15.31
CA PHE A 201 15.61 -10.71 -14.16
C PHE A 201 15.27 -12.13 -14.60
N LYS A 202 15.36 -13.06 -13.65
CA LYS A 202 14.98 -14.46 -13.83
C LYS A 202 14.48 -15.07 -12.53
N GLY A 203 13.79 -16.20 -12.63
CA GLY A 203 13.36 -16.95 -11.46
C GLY A 203 12.27 -16.23 -10.64
N LEU A 204 11.42 -15.44 -11.31
CA LEU A 204 10.31 -14.75 -10.63
C LEU A 204 9.38 -15.77 -9.95
N LYS A 205 9.24 -15.63 -8.64
CA LYS A 205 8.28 -16.37 -7.83
C LYS A 205 7.38 -15.40 -7.10
N VAL A 206 6.10 -15.73 -7.07
CA VAL A 206 5.09 -14.97 -6.33
C VAL A 206 4.36 -15.92 -5.39
N GLU A 207 4.49 -15.67 -4.10
CA GLU A 207 3.82 -16.43 -3.04
C GLU A 207 2.62 -15.65 -2.54
N SER A 208 1.46 -16.29 -2.51
CA SER A 208 0.22 -15.68 -2.07
C SER A 208 -0.71 -16.70 -1.44
N ASP A 209 -1.32 -16.35 -0.30
CA ASP A 209 -2.36 -17.15 0.32
C ASP A 209 -3.69 -16.97 -0.47
N PRO A 210 -4.40 -18.06 -0.81
CA PRO A 210 -5.69 -17.97 -1.47
C PRO A 210 -6.81 -17.36 -0.58
N TYR A 211 -6.62 -17.30 0.72
CA TYR A 211 -7.58 -16.75 1.68
C TYR A 211 -7.15 -15.44 2.31
N ASP A 212 -5.87 -15.04 2.22
CA ASP A 212 -5.37 -13.74 2.65
C ASP A 212 -4.96 -12.90 1.44
N PHE A 213 -5.79 -11.93 1.09
CA PHE A 213 -5.56 -11.02 -0.03
C PHE A 213 -4.80 -9.75 0.38
N THR A 214 -4.50 -9.62 1.66
CA THR A 214 -3.83 -8.44 2.22
C THR A 214 -2.32 -8.54 2.21
N GLN A 215 -1.77 -9.71 1.85
CA GLN A 215 -0.33 -9.95 1.79
C GLN A 215 0.07 -10.66 0.49
N ILE A 216 1.28 -10.35 0.02
CA ILE A 216 1.90 -11.03 -1.11
C ILE A 216 3.41 -10.91 -1.02
N LYS A 217 4.14 -11.93 -1.45
CA LYS A 217 5.60 -11.93 -1.54
C LYS A 217 6.04 -12.20 -2.97
N GLU A 218 7.00 -11.41 -3.42
CA GLU A 218 7.67 -11.55 -4.71
C GLU A 218 9.16 -11.76 -4.50
N GLU A 219 9.78 -12.67 -5.24
CA GLU A 219 11.23 -12.83 -5.26
C GLU A 219 11.75 -13.15 -6.65
N PHE A 220 12.94 -12.66 -6.97
CA PHE A 220 13.64 -12.94 -8.23
C PHE A 220 15.13 -12.59 -8.15
N ASP A 221 15.92 -13.19 -9.05
CA ASP A 221 17.29 -12.78 -9.31
C ASP A 221 17.31 -11.68 -10.36
N PHE A 222 18.19 -10.70 -10.18
CA PHE A 222 18.32 -9.58 -11.11
C PHE A 222 19.78 -9.34 -11.52
N MET A 223 19.95 -8.64 -12.65
CA MET A 223 21.22 -8.14 -13.16
C MET A 223 21.01 -6.78 -13.81
N MET A 224 21.81 -5.79 -13.42
CA MET A 224 21.85 -4.46 -14.01
C MET A 224 23.29 -3.98 -14.16
N ASN A 225 23.53 -2.99 -15.01
CA ASN A 225 24.84 -2.39 -15.15
C ASN A 225 25.06 -1.31 -14.09
N ALA A 226 26.24 -1.28 -13.48
CA ALA A 226 26.71 -0.13 -12.75
C ALA A 226 27.18 0.95 -13.73
N GLU A 227 26.99 2.21 -13.40
CA GLU A 227 27.55 3.30 -14.20
C GLU A 227 29.07 3.34 -14.03
N ASN A 228 29.80 3.32 -15.15
CA ASN A 228 31.25 3.36 -15.17
C ASN A 228 31.71 4.54 -16.02
N THR A 229 32.34 5.52 -15.40
CA THR A 229 32.82 6.73 -16.04
C THR A 229 34.17 7.14 -15.44
N GLY A 230 35.18 7.39 -16.27
CA GLY A 230 36.49 7.86 -15.84
C GLY A 230 37.23 6.92 -14.89
N GLY A 231 37.04 5.60 -15.00
CA GLY A 231 37.68 4.59 -14.13
C GLY A 231 37.02 4.49 -12.73
N ARG A 232 35.88 5.11 -12.56
CA ARG A 232 35.05 5.04 -11.33
C ARG A 232 33.76 4.31 -11.60
N LEU A 233 33.30 3.53 -10.60
CA LEU A 233 31.96 2.92 -10.58
C LEU A 233 31.06 3.72 -9.65
N TYR A 234 29.88 4.05 -10.15
CA TYR A 234 28.84 4.76 -9.42
C TYR A 234 27.70 3.77 -9.14
N ILE A 235 27.36 3.59 -7.87
CA ILE A 235 26.42 2.57 -7.44
C ILE A 235 25.42 3.19 -6.48
N ASN A 236 24.13 3.15 -6.82
CA ASN A 236 23.10 3.50 -5.86
C ASN A 236 22.97 2.37 -4.82
N PRO A 237 23.24 2.64 -3.53
CA PRO A 237 23.17 1.60 -2.50
C PRO A 237 21.75 1.09 -2.24
N MET A 238 20.71 1.76 -2.70
CA MET A 238 19.34 1.26 -2.64
C MET A 238 19.09 0.18 -3.72
N VAL A 239 19.81 0.22 -4.84
CA VAL A 239 19.61 -0.61 -6.04
C VAL A 239 18.26 -0.36 -6.70
N PHE A 240 17.18 -0.37 -5.90
CA PHE A 240 15.80 -0.05 -6.29
C PHE A 240 15.29 1.11 -5.46
N PRO A 241 15.56 2.38 -5.84
CA PRO A 241 15.13 3.55 -5.10
C PRO A 241 13.59 3.65 -5.07
N GLN A 242 13.05 4.12 -3.95
CA GLN A 242 11.60 4.27 -3.75
C GLN A 242 11.04 5.48 -4.47
N LEU A 243 11.77 6.60 -4.42
CA LEU A 243 11.29 7.92 -4.85
C LEU A 243 12.34 8.59 -5.74
N GLU A 244 11.92 9.13 -6.89
CA GLU A 244 12.80 9.80 -7.84
C GLU A 244 12.54 11.30 -7.92
N ARG A 245 11.33 11.73 -7.62
CA ARG A 245 10.89 13.12 -7.79
C ARG A 245 10.14 13.62 -6.56
N ASN A 246 10.34 14.90 -6.26
CA ASN A 246 9.54 15.57 -5.25
C ASN A 246 8.21 16.05 -5.88
N PRO A 247 7.05 15.53 -5.44
CA PRO A 247 5.76 15.98 -5.95
C PRO A 247 5.34 17.35 -5.39
N PHE A 248 6.01 17.86 -4.35
CA PHE A 248 5.69 19.09 -3.67
C PHE A 248 6.51 20.24 -4.25
N ILE A 249 6.13 20.71 -5.44
CA ILE A 249 6.87 21.73 -6.22
C ILE A 249 6.28 23.15 -6.11
N GLN A 250 5.08 23.28 -5.53
CA GLN A 250 4.43 24.58 -5.35
C GLN A 250 5.12 25.37 -4.23
N THR A 251 5.15 26.70 -4.34
CA THR A 251 5.73 27.58 -3.31
C THR A 251 4.84 27.68 -2.07
N GLU A 252 3.52 27.64 -2.25
CA GLU A 252 2.53 27.78 -1.19
C GLU A 252 1.38 26.80 -1.38
N ARG A 253 0.72 26.45 -0.27
CA ARG A 253 -0.47 25.59 -0.28
C ARG A 253 -1.51 26.09 0.71
N ILE A 254 -2.74 26.23 0.25
CA ILE A 254 -3.88 26.69 1.06
C ILE A 254 -4.70 25.52 1.60
N LEU A 255 -4.78 24.43 0.83
CA LEU A 255 -5.55 23.24 1.19
C LEU A 255 -4.68 22.19 1.91
N PRO A 256 -5.25 21.41 2.81
CA PRO A 256 -4.56 20.26 3.41
C PRO A 256 -3.94 19.33 2.38
N ILE A 257 -2.84 18.69 2.75
CA ILE A 257 -2.18 17.66 1.94
C ILE A 257 -2.79 16.33 2.35
N GLU A 258 -3.51 15.70 1.43
CA GLU A 258 -4.12 14.40 1.66
C GLU A 258 -3.32 13.29 0.97
N PHE A 259 -2.97 12.26 1.74
CA PHE A 259 -2.39 11.03 1.25
C PHE A 259 -3.49 9.97 1.15
N PRO A 260 -3.33 8.98 0.26
CA PRO A 260 -4.31 7.91 0.13
C PRO A 260 -4.54 7.15 1.44
N TYR A 261 -3.45 6.81 2.14
CA TYR A 261 -3.42 6.08 3.41
C TYR A 261 -2.06 6.24 4.09
N PRO A 262 -1.96 5.98 5.41
CA PRO A 262 -0.67 5.85 6.07
C PRO A 262 0.09 4.63 5.55
N TYR A 263 1.43 4.73 5.39
CA TYR A 263 2.23 3.62 4.90
C TYR A 263 3.65 3.62 5.44
N LYS A 264 4.29 2.45 5.40
CA LYS A 264 5.69 2.25 5.73
C LYS A 264 6.40 1.53 4.58
N TYR A 265 7.51 2.08 4.16
CA TYR A 265 8.46 1.44 3.25
C TYR A 265 9.75 1.14 4.01
N HIS A 266 10.22 -0.09 3.92
CA HIS A 266 11.46 -0.52 4.55
C HIS A 266 12.30 -1.30 3.52
N LEU A 267 13.47 -0.77 3.18
CA LEU A 267 14.44 -1.42 2.35
C LEU A 267 15.66 -1.80 3.18
N MET A 268 16.08 -3.05 3.07
CA MET A 268 17.40 -3.52 3.50
C MET A 268 18.20 -3.92 2.26
N CYS A 269 19.38 -3.35 2.11
CA CYS A 269 20.27 -3.70 1.02
C CYS A 269 21.67 -4.08 1.54
N SER A 270 22.20 -5.17 1.02
CA SER A 270 23.56 -5.63 1.28
C SER A 270 24.29 -5.76 -0.06
N LEU A 271 25.33 -4.94 -0.24
CA LEU A 271 26.18 -4.92 -1.43
C LEU A 271 27.57 -5.43 -1.09
N THR A 272 28.05 -6.41 -1.84
CA THR A 272 29.45 -6.82 -1.85
C THR A 272 30.16 -6.09 -2.98
N LEU A 273 31.17 -5.31 -2.63
CA LEU A 273 31.95 -4.49 -3.56
C LEU A 273 33.01 -5.34 -4.29
N PRO A 274 33.40 -4.94 -5.51
CA PRO A 274 34.37 -5.71 -6.31
C PRO A 274 35.80 -5.61 -5.74
N ASP A 275 36.56 -6.68 -5.89
CA ASP A 275 37.97 -6.66 -5.56
C ASP A 275 38.72 -5.68 -6.47
N GLY A 276 39.83 -5.11 -5.97
CA GLY A 276 40.64 -4.14 -6.71
C GLY A 276 40.07 -2.73 -6.79
N TYR A 277 39.00 -2.46 -6.08
CA TYR A 277 38.42 -1.11 -5.90
C TYR A 277 38.53 -0.67 -4.45
N GLU A 278 38.58 0.63 -4.25
CA GLU A 278 38.42 1.29 -2.94
C GLU A 278 37.22 2.24 -2.96
N VAL A 279 36.59 2.43 -1.82
CA VAL A 279 35.50 3.40 -1.67
C VAL A 279 36.10 4.80 -1.59
N GLU A 280 35.89 5.62 -2.62
CA GLU A 280 36.28 7.03 -2.67
C GLU A 280 35.25 7.89 -1.94
N GLU A 281 33.95 7.57 -2.12
CA GLU A 281 32.85 8.29 -1.48
C GLU A 281 31.72 7.32 -1.10
N ILE A 282 31.15 7.53 0.09
CA ILE A 282 29.97 6.85 0.58
C ILE A 282 28.95 7.86 1.11
N PRO A 283 27.64 7.70 0.80
CA PRO A 283 26.62 8.61 1.31
C PRO A 283 26.58 8.64 2.84
N GLN A 284 26.35 9.81 3.40
CA GLN A 284 26.17 9.93 4.85
C GLN A 284 24.80 9.42 5.31
N SER A 285 24.78 8.77 6.47
CA SER A 285 23.53 8.40 7.14
C SER A 285 22.70 9.65 7.46
N TYR A 286 21.38 9.49 7.42
CA TYR A 286 20.42 10.58 7.62
C TYR A 286 19.21 10.10 8.37
N SER A 287 18.69 10.91 9.28
CA SER A 287 17.44 10.63 9.98
C SER A 287 16.70 11.93 10.23
N VAL A 288 15.42 11.95 9.91
CA VAL A 288 14.52 13.08 10.15
C VAL A 288 13.16 12.56 10.54
N LYS A 289 12.50 13.29 11.42
CA LYS A 289 11.08 13.11 11.76
C LYS A 289 10.43 14.46 11.99
N THR A 290 9.14 14.58 11.71
CA THR A 290 8.34 15.74 12.12
C THR A 290 8.16 15.73 13.65
N GLU A 291 7.93 16.90 14.25
CA GLU A 291 7.75 17.02 15.70
C GLU A 291 6.56 16.19 16.23
N ASP A 292 5.50 16.12 15.44
CA ASP A 292 4.31 15.32 15.72
C ASP A 292 4.42 13.84 15.32
N ASP A 293 5.63 13.39 14.90
CA ASP A 293 5.95 12.02 14.48
C ASP A 293 5.07 11.46 13.35
N LYS A 294 4.44 12.34 12.56
CA LYS A 294 3.60 11.94 11.41
C LYS A 294 4.40 11.45 10.21
N LEU A 295 5.62 11.99 10.03
CA LEU A 295 6.54 11.59 8.96
C LEU A 295 7.90 11.26 9.57
N HIS A 296 8.45 10.11 9.18
CA HIS A 296 9.76 9.65 9.60
C HIS A 296 10.53 9.08 8.40
N CYS A 297 11.77 9.55 8.20
CA CYS A 297 12.71 8.96 7.26
C CYS A 297 14.02 8.65 7.95
N LYS A 298 14.53 7.44 7.75
CA LYS A 298 15.82 6.98 8.27
C LYS A 298 16.60 6.26 7.18
N TYR A 299 17.78 6.79 6.85
CA TYR A 299 18.73 6.24 5.89
C TYR A 299 20.03 5.96 6.64
N MET A 300 20.31 4.69 6.92
CA MET A 300 21.48 4.25 7.68
C MET A 300 22.36 3.38 6.78
N ILE A 301 23.54 3.87 6.46
CA ILE A 301 24.50 3.17 5.62
C ILE A 301 25.79 2.92 6.39
N GLN A 302 26.36 1.74 6.24
CA GLN A 302 27.59 1.32 6.89
C GLN A 302 28.45 0.51 5.93
N GLN A 303 29.75 0.69 6.00
CA GLN A 303 30.74 -0.11 5.29
C GLN A 303 31.55 -0.94 6.29
N ASN A 304 31.73 -2.23 5.98
CA ASN A 304 32.62 -3.11 6.70
C ASN A 304 33.43 -3.94 5.68
N GLY A 305 34.71 -3.59 5.52
CA GLY A 305 35.55 -4.17 4.48
C GLY A 305 34.99 -3.89 3.08
N ASN A 306 34.75 -4.97 2.30
CA ASN A 306 34.16 -4.89 0.98
C ASN A 306 32.62 -4.98 1.00
N LYS A 307 31.99 -4.97 2.16
CA LYS A 307 30.54 -5.05 2.29
C LYS A 307 29.95 -3.71 2.72
N VAL A 308 28.96 -3.23 1.96
CA VAL A 308 28.13 -2.07 2.32
C VAL A 308 26.73 -2.56 2.65
N THR A 309 26.18 -2.09 3.78
CA THR A 309 24.80 -2.36 4.19
C THR A 309 24.04 -1.07 4.32
N LEU A 310 22.81 -1.07 3.80
CA LEU A 310 21.86 0.04 3.90
C LEU A 310 20.58 -0.45 4.57
N SER A 311 20.10 0.30 5.54
CA SER A 311 18.73 0.22 6.05
C SER A 311 18.03 1.55 5.80
N TYR A 312 17.00 1.53 4.97
CA TYR A 312 16.19 2.70 4.65
C TYR A 312 14.76 2.47 5.11
N VAL A 313 14.24 3.39 5.91
CA VAL A 313 12.84 3.39 6.37
C VAL A 313 12.22 4.74 6.02
N PHE A 314 11.10 4.70 5.31
CA PHE A 314 10.23 5.85 5.11
C PHE A 314 8.84 5.50 5.65
N GLN A 315 8.33 6.31 6.57
CA GLN A 315 7.04 6.06 7.20
C GLN A 315 6.20 7.34 7.27
N LEU A 316 5.01 7.27 6.70
CA LEU A 316 3.96 8.26 6.82
C LEU A 316 2.86 7.66 7.71
N ARG A 317 2.63 8.26 8.88
CA ARG A 317 1.68 7.76 9.90
C ARG A 317 0.33 8.46 9.86
N THR A 318 0.18 9.43 8.99
CA THR A 318 -1.07 10.18 8.81
C THR A 318 -1.51 10.16 7.36
N HIS A 319 -2.79 10.32 7.14
CA HIS A 319 -3.34 10.53 5.80
C HIS A 319 -3.53 12.01 5.46
N ILE A 320 -3.33 12.92 6.43
CA ILE A 320 -3.55 14.36 6.23
C ILE A 320 -2.50 15.19 6.97
N LEU A 321 -2.00 16.21 6.30
CA LEU A 321 -1.18 17.27 6.87
C LEU A 321 -1.82 18.62 6.62
N SER A 322 -1.69 19.54 7.56
CA SER A 322 -2.22 20.90 7.44
C SER A 322 -1.36 21.73 6.48
N PRO A 323 -1.90 22.81 5.88
CA PRO A 323 -1.16 23.66 4.95
C PRO A 323 0.09 24.30 5.56
N ASP A 324 0.07 24.64 6.84
CA ASP A 324 1.21 25.19 7.59
C ASP A 324 2.40 24.22 7.68
N GLN A 325 2.17 22.92 7.54
CA GLN A 325 3.22 21.89 7.51
C GLN A 325 3.84 21.70 6.11
N TYR A 326 3.36 22.43 5.09
CA TYR A 326 3.76 22.20 3.71
C TYR A 326 5.25 22.44 3.44
N THR A 327 5.81 23.55 3.93
CA THR A 327 7.23 23.86 3.72
C THR A 327 8.13 22.80 4.37
N GLN A 328 7.81 22.40 5.61
CA GLN A 328 8.55 21.32 6.28
C GLN A 328 8.47 20.00 5.50
N LEU A 329 7.29 19.67 4.97
CA LEU A 329 7.09 18.50 4.14
C LEU A 329 7.95 18.53 2.88
N GLN A 330 7.96 19.67 2.17
CA GLN A 330 8.75 19.89 0.96
C GLN A 330 10.24 19.71 1.20
N ASP A 331 10.76 20.27 2.30
CA ASP A 331 12.16 20.15 2.70
C ASP A 331 12.55 18.72 3.03
N ILE A 332 11.71 18.01 3.82
CA ILE A 332 11.94 16.60 4.15
C ILE A 332 11.93 15.75 2.87
N TRP A 333 10.97 15.99 1.98
CA TRP A 333 10.86 15.22 0.72
C TRP A 333 12.06 15.44 -0.19
N THR A 334 12.55 16.68 -0.26
CA THR A 334 13.78 17.01 -1.02
C THR A 334 14.96 16.20 -0.48
N LYS A 335 15.14 16.16 0.84
CA LYS A 335 16.21 15.37 1.47
C LYS A 335 16.04 13.85 1.26
N VAL A 336 14.81 13.38 1.29
CA VAL A 336 14.51 11.97 0.99
C VAL A 336 14.90 11.62 -0.45
N ILE A 337 14.58 12.48 -1.42
CA ILE A 337 14.98 12.28 -2.83
C ILE A 337 16.50 12.30 -2.98
N GLU A 338 17.20 13.28 -2.39
CA GLU A 338 18.66 13.33 -2.39
C GLU A 338 19.27 12.01 -1.89
N LYS A 339 18.70 11.40 -0.83
CA LYS A 339 19.16 10.11 -0.30
C LYS A 339 18.81 8.93 -1.20
N ASN A 340 17.65 8.96 -1.87
CA ASN A 340 17.26 7.94 -2.84
C ASN A 340 18.15 7.95 -4.10
N GLN A 341 18.76 9.11 -4.43
CA GLN A 341 19.66 9.28 -5.58
C GLN A 341 21.15 9.24 -5.21
N ALA A 342 21.49 9.14 -3.93
CA ALA A 342 22.87 9.15 -3.47
C ALA A 342 23.65 7.93 -3.97
N LEU A 343 24.92 8.14 -4.34
CA LEU A 343 25.77 7.14 -4.95
C LEU A 343 26.98 6.81 -4.05
N ILE A 344 27.37 5.56 -4.05
CA ILE A 344 28.72 5.12 -3.65
C ILE A 344 29.63 5.32 -4.85
N VAL A 345 30.80 5.93 -4.65
CA VAL A 345 31.82 6.08 -5.68
C VAL A 345 32.96 5.15 -5.35
N LEU A 346 33.27 4.25 -6.27
CA LEU A 346 34.39 3.33 -6.18
C LEU A 346 35.46 3.74 -7.19
N LYS A 347 36.72 3.75 -6.76
CA LYS A 347 37.89 4.01 -7.61
C LYS A 347 38.71 2.75 -7.74
N LYS A 348 39.22 2.45 -8.95
CA LYS A 348 40.10 1.34 -9.18
C LYS A 348 41.47 1.63 -8.50
N ARG A 349 41.99 0.66 -7.76
CA ARG A 349 43.30 0.72 -7.12
C ARG A 349 44.43 0.72 -8.12
#